data_3f82d7051c8309b86994fb9e8aa667b6
#
_entry.id   3f82d7051c8309b86994fb9e8aa667b6
#
_cell.length_a   1.000
_cell.length_b   1.000
_cell.length_c   1.000
_cell.angle_alpha   90.00
_cell.angle_beta   90.00
_cell.angle_gamma   90.00
#
_symmetry.space_group_name_H-M   'P 1'
#
loop_
_entity.id
_entity.type
_entity.pdbx_description
1 polymer ?
#
loop_
_entity_poly.entity_id
_entity_poly.type
_entity_poly.pdbx_seq_one_letter_code
_entity_poly.pdbx_strand_id
1 'polypeptide(L)'
;MIALINKILFSNGYERLDIEPSSSNEIFYAFYLPEGHQREEYFVTIQLQEQSDTAAQELLYEKAQILFEEISNSGKVDRPFEKNCTLLICHEEEKISRQTILALEEDHYNFKKNVITYTSNELESLESYIIENGIEKIT
;
A
#
# COMPACT_ATOMS: atom_id res chain seq x y z
N MET A 1 -10.16 5.63 -1.46
CA MET A 1 -8.93 5.96 -0.65
C MET A 1 -7.64 5.60 -1.36
N ILE A 2 -7.53 4.41 -1.96
CA ILE A 2 -6.28 4.01 -2.63
C ILE A 2 -5.88 4.96 -3.77
N ALA A 3 -6.82 5.46 -4.53
CA ALA A 3 -6.54 6.43 -5.60
C ALA A 3 -5.94 7.72 -5.05
N LEU A 4 -6.37 8.17 -3.89
CA LEU A 4 -5.82 9.34 -3.21
C LEU A 4 -4.38 9.10 -2.74
N ILE A 5 -4.13 7.95 -2.13
CA ILE A 5 -2.79 7.58 -1.66
C ILE A 5 -1.83 7.52 -2.86
N ASN A 6 -2.26 6.95 -3.97
CA ASN A 6 -1.46 6.89 -5.19
C ASN A 6 -1.12 8.29 -5.72
N LYS A 7 -2.08 9.21 -5.69
CA LYS A 7 -1.84 10.61 -6.09
C LYS A 7 -0.85 11.32 -5.16
N ILE A 8 -0.97 11.08 -3.85
CA ILE A 8 -0.05 11.66 -2.86
C ILE A 8 1.37 11.16 -3.09
N LEU A 9 1.56 9.87 -3.31
CA LEU A 9 2.88 9.30 -3.60
C LEU A 9 3.47 9.91 -4.87
N PHE A 10 2.70 9.99 -5.94
CA PHE A 10 3.14 10.60 -7.19
C PHE A 10 3.58 12.06 -6.99
N SER A 11 2.81 12.83 -6.22
CA SER A 11 3.13 14.24 -5.93
C SER A 11 4.35 14.44 -5.04
N ASN A 12 4.78 13.39 -4.35
CA ASN A 12 5.94 13.42 -3.43
C ASN A 12 7.20 12.80 -4.02
N GLY A 13 7.27 12.68 -5.33
CA GLY A 13 8.47 12.22 -6.01
C GLY A 13 8.58 10.71 -6.12
N TYR A 14 7.47 9.99 -6.05
CA TYR A 14 7.43 8.55 -6.27
C TYR A 14 6.89 8.24 -7.66
N GLU A 15 7.50 7.29 -8.30
CA GLU A 15 7.16 6.83 -9.63
C GLU A 15 6.57 5.44 -9.55
N ARG A 16 5.45 5.22 -10.25
CA ARG A 16 4.83 3.91 -10.32
C ARG A 16 5.60 3.00 -11.29
N LEU A 17 5.95 1.82 -10.81
CA LEU A 17 6.58 0.79 -11.62
C LEU A 17 5.54 -0.29 -11.93
N ASP A 18 5.34 -0.57 -13.21
CA ASP A 18 4.44 -1.63 -13.64
C ASP A 18 5.12 -2.99 -13.52
N ILE A 19 4.53 -3.85 -12.70
CA ILE A 19 4.97 -5.22 -12.51
C ILE A 19 3.85 -6.13 -13.00
N GLU A 20 4.16 -7.03 -13.92
CA GLU A 20 3.16 -7.96 -14.42
C GLU A 20 2.76 -8.94 -13.33
N PRO A 21 1.47 -8.98 -12.95
CA PRO A 21 1.02 -9.92 -11.94
C PRO A 21 1.12 -11.36 -12.47
N SER A 22 1.45 -12.28 -11.57
CA SER A 22 1.36 -13.69 -11.92
C SER A 22 -0.11 -14.06 -12.15
N SER A 23 -0.35 -15.04 -13.00
CA SER A 23 -1.72 -15.44 -13.39
C SER A 23 -2.58 -15.93 -12.22
N SER A 24 -1.97 -16.26 -11.09
CA SER A 24 -2.67 -16.73 -9.88
C SER A 24 -2.94 -15.62 -8.87
N ASN A 25 -2.48 -14.39 -9.11
CA ASN A 25 -2.61 -13.30 -8.15
C ASN A 25 -3.84 -12.46 -8.47
N GLU A 26 -4.81 -12.49 -7.57
CA GLU A 26 -6.06 -11.73 -7.66
C GLU A 26 -5.97 -10.36 -6.97
N ILE A 27 -4.80 -9.99 -6.43
CA ILE A 27 -4.63 -8.76 -5.68
C ILE A 27 -4.19 -7.65 -6.63
N PHE A 28 -4.95 -6.57 -6.66
CA PHE A 28 -4.54 -5.36 -7.37
C PHE A 28 -3.67 -4.50 -6.45
N TYR A 29 -2.47 -4.22 -6.90
CA TYR A 29 -1.52 -3.39 -6.15
C TYR A 29 -0.79 -2.44 -7.07
N ALA A 30 -0.21 -1.39 -6.49
CA ALA A 30 0.68 -0.49 -7.19
C ALA A 30 2.01 -0.42 -6.44
N PHE A 31 3.11 -0.55 -7.18
CA PHE A 31 4.45 -0.45 -6.64
C PHE A 31 5.04 0.92 -6.96
N TYR A 32 5.63 1.56 -5.95
CA TYR A 32 6.23 2.89 -6.08
C TYR A 32 7.68 2.89 -5.65
N LEU A 33 8.52 3.50 -6.47
CA LEU A 33 9.92 3.74 -6.16
C LEU A 33 10.20 5.24 -6.21
N PRO A 34 11.19 5.73 -5.44
CA PRO A 34 11.52 7.15 -5.45
C PRO A 34 12.20 7.53 -6.77
N GLU A 35 11.83 8.70 -7.31
CA GLU A 35 12.50 9.25 -8.47
C GLU A 35 13.94 9.65 -8.13
N GLY A 36 14.85 9.43 -9.06
CA GLY A 36 16.21 9.96 -8.97
C GLY A 36 17.15 9.27 -7.99
N HIS A 37 16.76 8.13 -7.44
CA HIS A 37 17.60 7.30 -6.55
C HIS A 37 18.12 8.01 -5.30
N GLN A 38 17.49 9.10 -4.86
CA GLN A 38 17.89 9.84 -3.67
C GLN A 38 17.40 9.23 -2.36
N ARG A 39 16.46 8.30 -2.43
CA ARG A 39 15.90 7.58 -1.29
C ARG A 39 15.85 6.11 -1.60
N GLU A 40 16.02 5.29 -0.58
CA GLU A 40 15.89 3.82 -0.68
C GLU A 40 14.59 3.35 0.01
N GLU A 41 13.53 4.11 -0.15
CA GLU A 41 12.23 3.82 0.47
C GLU A 41 11.21 3.53 -0.62
N TYR A 42 10.57 2.37 -0.52
CA TYR A 42 9.63 1.87 -1.52
C TYR A 42 8.27 1.67 -0.87
N PHE A 43 7.22 1.80 -1.68
CA PHE A 43 5.85 1.59 -1.19
C PHE A 43 5.08 0.69 -2.13
N VAL A 44 4.26 -0.18 -1.54
CA VAL A 44 3.23 -0.92 -2.26
C VAL A 44 1.89 -0.50 -1.68
N THR A 45 0.98 -0.05 -2.53
CA THR A 45 -0.37 0.32 -2.10
C THR A 45 -1.33 -0.80 -2.48
N ILE A 46 -2.20 -1.15 -1.56
CA ILE A 46 -3.17 -2.22 -1.77
C ILE A 46 -4.50 -1.88 -1.12
N GLN A 47 -5.58 -2.24 -1.79
CA GLN A 47 -6.92 -2.24 -1.22
C GLN A 47 -7.57 -3.58 -1.54
N LEU A 48 -7.93 -4.33 -0.51
CA LEU A 48 -8.55 -5.63 -0.69
C LEU A 48 -9.98 -5.47 -1.22
N GLN A 49 -10.40 -6.32 -2.14
CA GLN A 49 -11.78 -6.30 -2.64
C GLN A 49 -12.76 -6.63 -1.54
N GLU A 50 -12.47 -7.64 -0.74
CA GLU A 50 -13.24 -7.94 0.45
C GLU A 50 -12.69 -7.14 1.63
N GLN A 51 -13.52 -6.32 2.22
CA GLN A 51 -13.18 -5.50 3.38
C GLN A 51 -13.66 -6.22 4.64
N SER A 52 -12.76 -7.03 5.23
CA SER A 52 -13.07 -7.83 6.41
C SER A 52 -11.80 -8.21 7.16
N ASP A 53 -11.95 -8.60 8.43
CA ASP A 53 -10.85 -9.16 9.21
C ASP A 53 -10.29 -10.42 8.57
N THR A 54 -11.14 -11.28 8.03
CA THR A 54 -10.72 -12.52 7.39
C THR A 54 -9.82 -12.25 6.19
N ALA A 55 -10.20 -11.34 5.31
CA ALA A 55 -9.39 -10.97 4.15
C ALA A 55 -8.07 -10.34 4.57
N ALA A 56 -8.07 -9.50 5.61
CA ALA A 56 -6.85 -8.91 6.15
C ALA A 56 -5.92 -9.96 6.76
N GLN A 57 -6.45 -10.95 7.43
CA GLN A 57 -5.67 -12.06 7.97
C GLN A 57 -5.08 -12.95 6.87
N GLU A 58 -5.81 -13.21 5.81
CA GLU A 58 -5.28 -13.92 4.63
C GLU A 58 -4.13 -13.15 3.98
N LEU A 59 -4.22 -11.83 3.94
CA LEU A 59 -3.13 -10.99 3.47
C LEU A 59 -1.88 -11.20 4.31
N LEU A 60 -2.03 -11.21 5.64
CA LEU A 60 -0.92 -11.38 6.57
C LEU A 60 -0.24 -12.74 6.42
N TYR A 61 -1.02 -13.83 6.39
CA TYR A 61 -0.49 -15.19 6.47
C TYR A 61 -0.06 -15.78 5.14
N GLU A 62 -0.56 -15.27 4.03
CA GLU A 62 -0.36 -15.90 2.72
C GLU A 62 -0.02 -14.91 1.62
N LYS A 63 -0.90 -13.94 1.38
CA LYS A 63 -0.84 -13.10 0.17
C LYS A 63 0.31 -12.11 0.18
N ALA A 64 0.72 -11.63 1.34
CA ALA A 64 1.87 -10.71 1.44
C ALA A 64 3.16 -11.39 0.98
N GLN A 65 3.35 -12.67 1.30
CA GLN A 65 4.51 -13.42 0.84
C GLN A 65 4.49 -13.59 -0.68
N ILE A 66 3.35 -13.94 -1.25
CA ILE A 66 3.20 -14.09 -2.69
C ILE A 66 3.51 -12.79 -3.40
N LEU A 67 3.00 -11.69 -2.90
CA LEU A 67 3.21 -10.36 -3.44
C LEU A 67 4.69 -9.95 -3.37
N PHE A 68 5.32 -10.18 -2.24
CA PHE A 68 6.74 -9.90 -2.03
C PHE A 68 7.62 -10.69 -3.01
N GLU A 69 7.36 -11.96 -3.18
CA GLU A 69 8.09 -12.82 -4.10
C GLU A 69 7.88 -12.39 -5.57
N GLU A 70 6.65 -12.03 -5.93
CA GLU A 70 6.35 -11.55 -7.28
C GLU A 70 7.15 -10.29 -7.62
N ILE A 71 7.21 -9.33 -6.71
CA ILE A 71 7.98 -8.10 -6.90
C ILE A 71 9.48 -8.39 -6.93
N SER A 72 9.97 -9.21 -5.99
CA SER A 72 11.38 -9.58 -5.92
C SER A 72 11.86 -10.29 -7.19
N ASN A 73 11.00 -11.14 -7.74
CA ASN A 73 11.34 -11.95 -8.92
C ASN A 73 11.06 -11.25 -10.25
N SER A 74 10.52 -10.05 -10.23
CA SER A 74 10.18 -9.30 -11.45
C SER A 74 11.40 -8.88 -12.27
N GLY A 75 12.57 -8.81 -11.64
CA GLY A 75 13.79 -8.28 -12.26
C GLY A 75 13.79 -6.77 -12.42
N LYS A 76 12.78 -6.07 -11.91
CA LYS A 76 12.61 -4.63 -12.05
C LYS A 76 13.00 -3.83 -10.82
N VAL A 77 13.32 -4.51 -9.71
CA VAL A 77 13.67 -3.88 -8.44
C VAL A 77 15.03 -4.34 -7.95
N ASP A 78 15.73 -3.45 -7.27
CA ASP A 78 17.05 -3.73 -6.69
C ASP A 78 16.93 -4.31 -5.26
N ARG A 79 18.03 -4.90 -4.78
CA ARG A 79 18.08 -5.51 -3.45
C ARG A 79 17.63 -4.62 -2.29
N PRO A 80 17.87 -3.30 -2.26
CA PRO A 80 17.40 -2.46 -1.16
C PRO A 80 15.88 -2.51 -0.95
N PHE A 81 15.11 -2.86 -1.98
CA PHE A 81 13.68 -3.04 -1.88
C PHE A 81 13.28 -3.98 -0.74
N GLU A 82 13.96 -5.11 -0.59
CA GLU A 82 13.58 -6.15 0.38
C GLU A 82 13.56 -5.66 1.82
N LYS A 83 14.39 -4.68 2.16
CA LYS A 83 14.52 -4.14 3.52
C LYS A 83 13.77 -2.84 3.73
N ASN A 84 13.43 -2.14 2.67
CA ASN A 84 12.94 -0.76 2.73
C ASN A 84 11.58 -0.57 2.06
N CYS A 85 10.78 -1.62 1.98
CA CYS A 85 9.46 -1.54 1.38
C CYS A 85 8.35 -1.62 2.43
N THR A 86 7.44 -0.65 2.36
CA THR A 86 6.25 -0.60 3.20
C THR A 86 5.01 -0.94 2.38
N LEU A 87 4.22 -1.87 2.89
CA LEU A 87 2.91 -2.21 2.34
C LEU A 87 1.87 -1.31 3.01
N LEU A 88 1.27 -0.41 2.22
CA LEU A 88 0.21 0.48 2.67
C LEU A 88 -1.14 -0.16 2.36
N ILE A 89 -1.84 -0.58 3.40
CA ILE A 89 -3.12 -1.30 3.28
C ILE A 89 -4.25 -0.32 3.56
N CYS A 90 -5.04 0.00 2.52
CA CYS A 90 -6.21 0.86 2.66
C CYS A 90 -7.42 0.04 3.05
N HIS A 91 -8.08 0.39 4.15
CA HIS A 91 -9.19 -0.39 4.67
C HIS A 91 -10.26 0.50 5.29
N GLU A 92 -11.52 0.15 5.09
CA GLU A 92 -12.64 0.82 5.77
C GLU A 92 -12.55 0.56 7.27
N GLU A 93 -12.61 1.62 8.08
CA GLU A 93 -12.42 1.58 9.53
C GLU A 93 -13.40 0.64 10.23
N GLU A 94 -14.65 0.65 9.80
CA GLU A 94 -15.72 -0.13 10.43
C GLU A 94 -15.64 -1.63 10.16
N LYS A 95 -14.82 -2.05 9.19
CA LYS A 95 -14.75 -3.44 8.72
C LYS A 95 -13.48 -4.16 9.13
N ILE A 96 -12.66 -3.55 9.95
CA ILE A 96 -11.44 -4.16 10.46
C ILE A 96 -11.32 -3.93 11.96
N SER A 97 -10.98 -4.97 12.72
CA SER A 97 -10.78 -4.86 14.16
C SER A 97 -9.40 -4.29 14.48
N ARG A 98 -9.31 -3.66 15.65
CA ARG A 98 -8.03 -3.16 16.15
C ARG A 98 -6.99 -4.28 16.32
N GLN A 99 -7.42 -5.46 16.73
CA GLN A 99 -6.53 -6.61 16.87
C GLN A 99 -5.91 -7.02 15.55
N THR A 100 -6.70 -7.03 14.47
CA THR A 100 -6.21 -7.34 13.14
C THR A 100 -5.24 -6.28 12.64
N ILE A 101 -5.52 -5.00 12.86
CA ILE A 101 -4.60 -3.90 12.52
C ILE A 101 -3.27 -4.08 13.24
N LEU A 102 -3.30 -4.33 14.54
CA LEU A 102 -2.07 -4.52 15.32
C LEU A 102 -1.27 -5.74 14.85
N ALA A 103 -1.94 -6.85 14.54
CA ALA A 103 -1.29 -8.04 14.03
C ALA A 103 -0.57 -7.76 12.70
N LEU A 104 -1.19 -7.00 11.80
CA LEU A 104 -0.57 -6.59 10.54
C LEU A 104 0.63 -5.68 10.78
N GLU A 105 0.47 -4.65 11.61
CA GLU A 105 1.52 -3.64 11.80
C GLU A 105 2.70 -4.13 12.63
N GLU A 106 2.51 -5.13 13.46
CA GLU A 106 3.59 -5.78 14.22
C GLU A 106 4.41 -6.77 13.40
N ASP A 107 3.87 -7.28 12.30
CA ASP A 107 4.53 -8.23 11.43
C ASP A 107 5.37 -7.49 10.40
N HIS A 108 6.70 -7.64 10.49
CA HIS A 108 7.65 -7.05 9.55
C HIS A 108 8.20 -8.05 8.53
N TYR A 109 7.70 -9.27 8.54
CA TYR A 109 8.10 -10.29 7.57
C TYR A 109 7.49 -9.98 6.19
N ASN A 110 8.29 -10.05 5.15
CA ASN A 110 8.00 -9.68 3.77
C ASN A 110 7.89 -8.18 3.52
N PHE A 111 7.14 -7.44 4.33
CA PHE A 111 7.00 -5.98 4.25
C PHE A 111 6.84 -5.41 5.64
N LYS A 112 7.29 -4.19 5.84
CA LYS A 112 6.72 -3.36 6.89
C LYS A 112 5.29 -3.04 6.46
N LYS A 113 4.31 -3.16 7.35
CA LYS A 113 2.89 -2.96 7.01
C LYS A 113 2.30 -1.81 7.81
N ASN A 114 1.62 -0.92 7.12
CA ASN A 114 0.85 0.15 7.74
C ASN A 114 -0.58 0.08 7.22
N VAL A 115 -1.53 0.06 8.13
CA VAL A 115 -2.96 0.07 7.78
C VAL A 115 -3.48 1.50 7.82
N ILE A 116 -4.00 1.96 6.70
CA ILE A 116 -4.62 3.27 6.58
C ILE A 116 -6.13 3.06 6.61
N THR A 117 -6.75 3.42 7.72
CA THR A 117 -8.20 3.30 7.86
C THR A 117 -8.90 4.60 7.49
N TYR A 118 -10.11 4.50 7.00
CA TYR A 118 -10.90 5.65 6.59
C TYR A 118 -12.39 5.40 6.76
N THR A 119 -13.13 6.48 6.98
CA THR A 119 -14.59 6.50 6.89
C THR A 119 -15.00 7.23 5.60
N SER A 120 -16.26 7.07 5.18
CA SER A 120 -16.76 7.79 4.01
C SER A 120 -16.68 9.31 4.20
N ASN A 121 -16.94 9.80 5.40
CA ASN A 121 -16.87 11.23 5.70
C ASN A 121 -15.43 11.76 5.62
N GLU A 122 -14.48 11.02 6.15
CA GLU A 122 -13.06 11.37 6.07
C GLU A 122 -12.58 11.42 4.62
N LEU A 123 -13.01 10.44 3.80
CA LEU A 123 -12.65 10.40 2.40
C LEU A 123 -13.20 11.62 1.64
N GLU A 124 -14.47 11.99 1.86
CA GLU A 124 -15.07 13.15 1.24
C GLU A 124 -14.37 14.45 1.66
N SER A 125 -14.05 14.58 2.94
CA SER A 125 -13.34 15.75 3.47
C SER A 125 -11.94 15.89 2.87
N LEU A 126 -11.24 14.78 2.74
CA LEU A 126 -9.90 14.77 2.16
C LEU A 126 -9.92 15.10 0.66
N GLU A 127 -10.89 14.56 -0.08
CA GLU A 127 -11.08 14.89 -1.50
C GLU A 127 -11.38 16.37 -1.70
N SER A 128 -12.24 16.94 -0.87
CA SER A 128 -12.55 18.37 -0.91
C SER A 128 -11.33 19.23 -0.60
N TYR A 129 -10.54 18.82 0.38
CA TYR A 129 -9.30 19.51 0.74
C TYR A 129 -8.30 19.52 -0.43
N ILE A 130 -8.16 18.41 -1.14
CA ILE A 130 -7.28 18.32 -2.31
C ILE A 130 -7.74 19.27 -3.42
N ILE A 131 -9.04 19.35 -3.68
CA ILE A 131 -9.61 20.25 -4.69
C ILE A 131 -9.28 21.70 -4.36
N GLU A 132 -9.39 22.11 -3.09
CA GLU A 132 -9.18 23.49 -2.66
C GLU A 132 -7.72 23.88 -2.50
N ASN A 133 -6.86 22.98 -2.02
CA ASN A 133 -5.51 23.29 -1.55
C ASN A 133 -4.38 22.63 -2.33
N GLY A 134 -4.69 21.60 -3.12
CA GLY A 134 -3.69 20.79 -3.78
C GLY A 134 -3.15 19.65 -2.89
N ILE A 135 -2.52 18.68 -3.54
CA ILE A 135 -2.06 17.45 -2.89
C ILE A 135 -0.89 17.68 -1.93
N GLU A 136 0.02 18.59 -2.26
CA GLU A 136 1.21 18.89 -1.47
C GLU A 136 0.90 19.35 -0.05
N LYS A 137 -0.27 19.89 0.18
CA LYS A 137 -0.70 20.39 1.49
C LYS A 137 -1.06 19.29 2.48
N ILE A 138 -1.22 18.05 2.01
CA ILE A 138 -1.63 16.91 2.85
C ILE A 138 -0.40 16.21 3.45
N THR A 139 0.71 16.31 2.79
CA THR A 139 1.98 15.68 3.19
C THR A 139 2.90 16.70 3.85
#